data_a20dde7fa9d56d209da3abcc87e5ac90
#
_entry.id   a20dde7fa9d56d209da3abcc87e5ac90
#
_cell.length_a   1.000
_cell.length_b   1.000
_cell.length_c   1.000
_cell.angle_alpha   90.00
_cell.angle_beta   90.00
_cell.angle_gamma   90.00
#
_symmetry.space_group_name_H-M   'P 1'
#
loop_
_entity.id
_entity.type
_entity.pdbx_description
1 polymer ?
#
loop_
_entity_poly.entity_id
_entity_poly.type
_entity_poly.pdbx_seq_one_letter_code
_entity_poly.pdbx_strand_id
1 'polypeptide(L)'
;MYIVLTDVNSLYTANPATDPTARPVYTVAAIDSQIETMAGNTSSALGTGGMQSKIRAAKMVAACGRSSFIGPGRHKNVLNELFSGDMVGTFFLPEQGKTIKGKKHWIAHVLRPSGTLYLDSGACRAIVERGKSLLPSGITRIEGDFEVGASVQCRCPSGQVVAAGLTNYTSADLKKIRGKKSAEIFDILGFCDSDEIIHRDNLVLFD
;
A
#
# COMPACT_ATOMS: atom_id res chain seq x y z
N MET A 1 3.92 -0.35 -17.39
CA MET A 1 4.50 -1.63 -16.96
C MET A 1 5.65 -1.38 -15.99
N TYR A 2 5.82 -2.20 -14.97
CA TYR A 2 6.93 -2.16 -14.01
C TYR A 2 7.87 -3.35 -14.29
N ILE A 3 9.16 -3.10 -14.44
CA ILE A 3 10.13 -4.15 -14.81
C ILE A 3 11.17 -4.29 -13.70
N VAL A 4 11.36 -5.51 -13.21
CA VAL A 4 12.39 -5.90 -12.24
C VAL A 4 13.38 -6.84 -12.93
N LEU A 5 14.57 -6.34 -13.19
CA LEU A 5 15.68 -7.16 -13.64
C LEU A 5 16.50 -7.61 -12.42
N THR A 6 16.75 -8.90 -12.33
CA THR A 6 17.31 -9.55 -11.14
C THR A 6 18.28 -10.68 -11.52
N ASP A 7 18.89 -11.28 -10.54
CA ASP A 7 19.79 -12.44 -10.67
C ASP A 7 19.06 -13.77 -10.92
N VAL A 8 17.71 -13.79 -10.76
CA VAL A 8 16.89 -14.96 -11.04
C VAL A 8 16.22 -14.85 -12.40
N ASN A 9 16.03 -15.98 -13.08
CA ASN A 9 15.48 -16.00 -14.43
C ASN A 9 13.97 -15.75 -14.46
N SER A 10 13.23 -16.29 -13.48
CA SER A 10 11.76 -16.21 -13.41
C SER A 10 11.27 -16.62 -12.02
N LEU A 11 9.97 -16.52 -11.76
CA LEU A 11 9.31 -17.27 -10.69
C LEU A 11 9.26 -18.73 -11.11
N TYR A 12 9.46 -19.65 -10.18
CA TYR A 12 9.37 -21.09 -10.38
C TYR A 12 8.29 -21.69 -9.50
N THR A 13 7.73 -22.83 -9.91
CA THR A 13 6.72 -23.58 -9.13
C THR A 13 7.24 -24.05 -7.77
N ALA A 14 8.56 -24.24 -7.65
CA ALA A 14 9.29 -24.54 -6.42
C ALA A 14 10.70 -23.95 -6.52
N ASN A 15 11.52 -24.09 -5.46
CA ASN A 15 12.89 -23.61 -5.51
C ASN A 15 13.76 -24.49 -6.44
N PRO A 16 14.26 -24.00 -7.58
CA PRO A 16 15.00 -24.80 -8.54
C PRO A 16 16.36 -25.30 -8.01
N ALA A 17 16.88 -24.70 -6.92
CA ALA A 17 18.12 -25.18 -6.29
C ALA A 17 17.91 -26.44 -5.46
N THR A 18 16.69 -26.71 -5.00
CA THR A 18 16.37 -27.85 -4.11
C THR A 18 15.39 -28.83 -4.75
N ASP A 19 14.65 -28.41 -5.77
CA ASP A 19 13.66 -29.23 -6.46
C ASP A 19 13.95 -29.27 -7.98
N PRO A 20 14.48 -30.38 -8.51
CA PRO A 20 14.78 -30.52 -9.93
C PRO A 20 13.51 -30.56 -10.82
N THR A 21 12.31 -30.71 -10.24
CA THR A 21 11.04 -30.67 -10.97
C THR A 21 10.48 -29.25 -11.10
N ALA A 22 11.11 -28.26 -10.48
CA ALA A 22 10.70 -26.86 -10.53
C ALA A 22 10.67 -26.34 -11.97
N ARG A 23 9.55 -25.76 -12.38
CA ARG A 23 9.34 -25.21 -13.72
C ARG A 23 9.15 -23.69 -13.65
N PRO A 24 9.64 -22.93 -14.65
CA PRO A 24 9.39 -21.51 -14.73
C PRO A 24 7.91 -21.20 -14.94
N VAL A 25 7.42 -20.14 -14.28
CA VAL A 25 6.06 -19.62 -14.45
C VAL A 25 6.18 -18.37 -15.31
N TYR A 26 5.75 -18.44 -16.56
CA TYR A 26 5.90 -17.34 -17.51
C TYR A 26 4.84 -16.26 -17.38
N THR A 27 3.61 -16.62 -16.98
CA THR A 27 2.51 -15.67 -16.84
C THR A 27 1.72 -15.94 -15.55
N VAL A 28 1.46 -14.90 -14.80
CA VAL A 28 0.64 -14.91 -13.58
C VAL A 28 -0.58 -14.00 -13.81
N ALA A 29 -1.76 -14.61 -13.88
CA ALA A 29 -3.01 -13.87 -14.08
C ALA A 29 -3.54 -13.18 -12.81
N ALA A 30 -3.30 -13.80 -11.64
CA ALA A 30 -3.64 -13.27 -10.33
C ALA A 30 -2.59 -13.71 -9.31
N ILE A 31 -2.22 -12.81 -8.41
CA ILE A 31 -1.26 -13.11 -7.33
C ILE A 31 -2.04 -13.55 -6.10
N ASP A 32 -2.28 -14.84 -6.00
CA ASP A 32 -2.96 -15.51 -4.89
C ASP A 32 -1.95 -16.09 -3.87
N SER A 33 -2.47 -16.78 -2.86
CA SER A 33 -1.67 -17.46 -1.83
C SER A 33 -0.74 -18.53 -2.39
N GLN A 34 -1.11 -19.18 -3.50
CA GLN A 34 -0.27 -20.18 -4.16
C GLN A 34 0.96 -19.53 -4.78
N ILE A 35 0.80 -18.43 -5.50
CA ILE A 35 1.90 -17.65 -6.07
C ILE A 35 2.81 -17.08 -4.96
N GLU A 36 2.24 -16.61 -3.85
CA GLU A 36 3.01 -16.13 -2.70
C GLU A 36 3.82 -17.27 -2.06
N THR A 37 3.27 -18.48 -1.98
CA THR A 37 3.97 -19.67 -1.46
C THR A 37 5.12 -20.12 -2.39
N MET A 38 4.94 -20.08 -3.71
CA MET A 38 6.00 -20.39 -4.69
C MET A 38 7.21 -19.46 -4.55
N ALA A 39 7.01 -18.21 -4.10
CA ALA A 39 8.10 -17.27 -3.84
C ALA A 39 9.03 -17.70 -2.68
N GLY A 40 8.59 -18.65 -1.84
CA GLY A 40 9.36 -19.24 -0.76
C GLY A 40 9.76 -18.26 0.35
N ASN A 41 10.26 -18.81 1.46
CA ASN A 41 10.82 -18.02 2.58
C ASN A 41 12.33 -17.78 2.44
N THR A 42 12.90 -17.87 1.24
CA THR A 42 14.34 -17.78 1.04
C THR A 42 14.81 -16.33 1.13
N SER A 43 15.30 -15.93 2.30
CA SER A 43 16.26 -14.84 2.44
C SER A 43 17.63 -15.36 1.93
N SER A 44 18.10 -14.89 0.77
CA SER A 44 19.49 -15.08 0.41
C SER A 44 20.36 -14.34 1.42
N ALA A 45 21.41 -14.96 1.93
CA ALA A 45 22.33 -14.39 2.93
C ALA A 45 23.06 -13.11 2.48
N LEU A 46 22.93 -12.73 1.21
CA LEU A 46 23.58 -11.58 0.57
C LEU A 46 22.62 -10.57 -0.09
N GLY A 47 21.31 -10.82 -0.10
CA GLY A 47 20.35 -9.94 -0.77
C GLY A 47 19.19 -9.54 0.13
N THR A 48 18.98 -8.23 0.31
CA THR A 48 17.86 -7.65 1.06
C THR A 48 16.49 -7.81 0.39
N GLY A 49 16.39 -8.52 -0.74
CA GLY A 49 15.18 -8.63 -1.56
C GLY A 49 14.98 -10.00 -2.21
N GLY A 50 14.57 -11.04 -1.46
CA GLY A 50 14.20 -12.34 -2.01
C GLY A 50 13.03 -12.25 -3.01
N MET A 51 12.64 -13.39 -3.62
CA MET A 51 11.51 -13.47 -4.56
C MET A 51 10.21 -12.93 -3.95
N GLN A 52 9.98 -13.14 -2.66
CA GLN A 52 8.82 -12.60 -1.95
C GLN A 52 8.68 -11.07 -2.05
N SER A 53 9.78 -10.32 -1.93
CA SER A 53 9.73 -8.85 -2.06
C SER A 53 9.34 -8.42 -3.48
N LYS A 54 9.80 -9.17 -4.49
CA LYS A 54 9.48 -8.93 -5.90
C LYS A 54 8.00 -9.24 -6.19
N ILE A 55 7.47 -10.35 -5.66
CA ILE A 55 6.05 -10.71 -5.77
C ILE A 55 5.17 -9.68 -5.06
N ARG A 56 5.57 -9.19 -3.88
CA ARG A 56 4.85 -8.12 -3.19
C ARG A 56 4.81 -6.84 -4.02
N ALA A 57 5.91 -6.44 -4.65
CA ALA A 57 5.96 -5.30 -5.56
C ALA A 57 5.06 -5.52 -6.79
N ALA A 58 5.09 -6.72 -7.40
CA ALA A 58 4.22 -7.07 -8.51
C ALA A 58 2.74 -7.00 -8.13
N LYS A 59 2.36 -7.50 -6.95
CA LYS A 59 0.99 -7.43 -6.41
C LYS A 59 0.50 -5.98 -6.27
N MET A 60 1.37 -5.10 -5.74
CA MET A 60 1.06 -3.67 -5.63
C MET A 60 0.84 -3.01 -6.99
N VAL A 61 1.67 -3.35 -7.97
CA VAL A 61 1.54 -2.85 -9.34
C VAL A 61 0.27 -3.37 -10.02
N ALA A 62 -0.04 -4.67 -9.84
CA ALA A 62 -1.25 -5.30 -10.39
C ALA A 62 -2.52 -4.66 -9.82
N ALA A 63 -2.57 -4.39 -8.51
CA ALA A 63 -3.67 -3.70 -7.84
C ALA A 63 -3.86 -2.24 -8.32
N CYS A 64 -2.81 -1.61 -8.87
CA CYS A 64 -2.89 -0.33 -9.58
C CYS A 64 -3.38 -0.46 -11.03
N GLY A 65 -3.82 -1.64 -11.48
CA GLY A 65 -4.24 -1.89 -12.85
C GLY A 65 -3.06 -1.83 -13.85
N ARG A 66 -1.85 -2.17 -13.42
CA ARG A 66 -0.64 -2.16 -14.25
C ARG A 66 0.00 -3.54 -14.26
N SER A 67 0.61 -3.90 -15.39
CA SER A 67 1.42 -5.11 -15.51
C SER A 67 2.81 -4.93 -14.91
N SER A 68 3.42 -6.05 -14.49
CA SER A 68 4.84 -6.09 -14.13
C SER A 68 5.54 -7.30 -14.71
N PHE A 69 6.86 -7.22 -14.78
CA PHE A 69 7.74 -8.26 -15.29
C PHE A 69 8.90 -8.46 -14.31
N ILE A 70 9.22 -9.72 -14.03
CA ILE A 70 10.42 -10.12 -13.29
C ILE A 70 11.24 -11.04 -14.20
N GLY A 71 12.50 -10.69 -14.45
CA GLY A 71 13.32 -11.47 -15.37
C GLY A 71 14.83 -11.29 -15.17
N PRO A 72 15.64 -12.03 -15.97
CA PRO A 72 17.08 -12.13 -15.82
C PRO A 72 17.78 -10.83 -16.22
N GLY A 73 18.36 -10.11 -15.23
CA GLY A 73 19.11 -8.88 -15.49
C GLY A 73 20.43 -9.06 -16.21
N ARG A 74 20.98 -10.29 -16.22
CA ARG A 74 22.23 -10.63 -16.93
C ARG A 74 22.01 -11.03 -18.38
N HIS A 75 20.76 -11.24 -18.79
CA HIS A 75 20.42 -11.62 -20.16
C HIS A 75 20.39 -10.38 -21.06
N LYS A 76 21.30 -10.29 -22.02
CA LYS A 76 21.53 -9.06 -22.82
C LYS A 76 20.31 -8.57 -23.60
N ASN A 77 19.45 -9.48 -24.07
CA ASN A 77 18.32 -9.18 -24.94
C ASN A 77 16.97 -9.29 -24.23
N VAL A 78 16.94 -9.43 -22.90
CA VAL A 78 15.72 -9.72 -22.13
C VAL A 78 14.54 -8.79 -22.43
N LEU A 79 14.79 -7.49 -22.62
CA LEU A 79 13.72 -6.54 -22.94
C LEU A 79 13.22 -6.71 -24.38
N ASN A 80 14.10 -6.96 -25.34
CA ASN A 80 13.69 -7.23 -26.72
C ASN A 80 12.84 -8.50 -26.80
N GLU A 81 13.25 -9.58 -26.12
CA GLU A 81 12.51 -10.82 -26.03
C GLU A 81 11.15 -10.62 -25.37
N LEU A 82 11.11 -9.91 -24.23
CA LEU A 82 9.87 -9.56 -23.54
C LEU A 82 8.88 -8.85 -24.48
N PHE A 83 9.35 -7.82 -25.20
CA PHE A 83 8.49 -7.04 -26.10
C PHE A 83 8.19 -7.72 -27.43
N SER A 84 8.97 -8.75 -27.83
CA SER A 84 8.69 -9.63 -28.97
C SER A 84 7.68 -10.72 -28.60
N GLY A 85 7.35 -10.90 -27.31
CA GLY A 85 6.43 -11.92 -26.84
C GLY A 85 7.08 -13.27 -26.57
N ASP A 86 8.42 -13.33 -26.50
CA ASP A 86 9.15 -14.54 -26.16
C ASP A 86 8.94 -14.95 -24.71
N MET A 87 9.05 -16.26 -24.44
CA MET A 87 8.90 -16.84 -23.11
C MET A 87 10.16 -16.60 -22.27
N VAL A 88 10.31 -15.38 -21.74
CA VAL A 88 11.40 -14.98 -20.85
C VAL A 88 10.84 -14.39 -19.55
N GLY A 89 11.45 -14.72 -18.43
CA GLY A 89 11.02 -14.20 -17.13
C GLY A 89 9.60 -14.59 -16.72
N THR A 90 9.00 -13.80 -15.85
CA THR A 90 7.60 -13.93 -15.41
C THR A 90 6.86 -12.62 -15.62
N PHE A 91 5.77 -12.67 -16.36
CA PHE A 91 4.88 -11.54 -16.61
C PHE A 91 3.64 -11.63 -15.72
N PHE A 92 3.35 -10.57 -14.99
CA PHE A 92 2.19 -10.44 -14.10
C PHE A 92 1.16 -9.53 -14.74
N LEU A 93 -0.06 -10.06 -14.92
CA LEU A 93 -1.16 -9.31 -15.49
C LEU A 93 -1.72 -8.30 -14.48
N PRO A 94 -2.31 -7.20 -14.97
CA PRO A 94 -3.01 -6.26 -14.10
C PRO A 94 -4.25 -6.90 -13.50
N GLU A 95 -4.58 -6.56 -12.27
CA GLU A 95 -5.85 -6.96 -11.65
C GLU A 95 -7.01 -6.23 -12.34
N GLN A 96 -7.97 -6.99 -12.88
CA GLN A 96 -9.12 -6.42 -13.60
C GLN A 96 -10.15 -5.86 -12.61
N GLY A 97 -10.62 -4.64 -12.85
CA GLY A 97 -11.79 -4.08 -12.17
C GLY A 97 -11.53 -3.17 -10.96
N LYS A 98 -10.30 -3.03 -10.49
CA LYS A 98 -9.98 -2.12 -9.36
C LYS A 98 -8.88 -1.13 -9.72
N THR A 99 -9.24 -0.04 -10.38
CA THR A 99 -8.30 1.08 -10.56
C THR A 99 -8.34 1.97 -9.32
N ILE A 100 -7.63 1.60 -8.26
CA ILE A 100 -7.37 2.51 -7.17
C ILE A 100 -6.40 3.57 -7.70
N LYS A 101 -6.75 4.85 -7.62
CA LYS A 101 -5.85 5.95 -8.01
C LYS A 101 -4.52 5.75 -7.27
N GLY A 102 -3.38 5.80 -7.96
CA GLY A 102 -2.06 5.39 -7.45
C GLY A 102 -1.68 5.95 -6.08
N LYS A 103 -2.09 7.21 -5.75
CA LYS A 103 -1.89 7.81 -4.42
C LYS A 103 -2.63 7.05 -3.31
N LYS A 104 -3.88 6.67 -3.54
CA LYS A 104 -4.68 5.94 -2.55
C LYS A 104 -4.14 4.54 -2.32
N HIS A 105 -3.70 3.87 -3.39
CA HIS A 105 -3.04 2.57 -3.27
C HIS A 105 -1.75 2.64 -2.43
N TRP A 106 -0.93 3.67 -2.66
CA TRP A 106 0.29 3.91 -1.92
C TRP A 106 0.02 4.13 -0.42
N ILE A 107 -1.00 4.93 -0.07
CA ILE A 107 -1.41 5.16 1.32
C ILE A 107 -1.88 3.84 1.98
N ALA A 108 -2.68 3.03 1.26
CA ALA A 108 -3.26 1.80 1.82
C ALA A 108 -2.25 0.68 2.07
N HIS A 109 -1.24 0.53 1.18
CA HIS A 109 -0.44 -0.70 1.13
C HIS A 109 1.07 -0.50 1.32
N VAL A 110 1.58 0.72 1.13
CA VAL A 110 3.02 0.99 1.19
C VAL A 110 3.40 1.66 2.50
N LEU A 111 2.61 2.63 2.94
CA LEU A 111 2.92 3.39 4.15
C LEU A 111 2.60 2.57 5.41
N ARG A 112 3.58 2.49 6.30
CA ARG A 112 3.34 1.98 7.66
C ARG A 112 2.71 3.11 8.47
N PRO A 113 1.53 2.88 9.10
CA PRO A 113 0.93 3.89 9.95
C PRO A 113 1.81 4.23 11.14
N SER A 114 2.05 5.52 11.36
CA SER A 114 2.82 6.05 12.50
C SER A 114 1.95 6.26 13.74
N GLY A 115 0.61 6.18 13.57
CA GLY A 115 -0.32 6.37 14.67
C GLY A 115 -1.75 5.94 14.34
N THR A 116 -2.62 6.07 15.33
CA THR A 116 -4.04 5.73 15.23
C THR A 116 -4.90 6.89 15.72
N LEU A 117 -5.89 7.28 14.93
CA LEU A 117 -6.96 8.22 15.27
C LEU A 117 -8.22 7.43 15.59
N TYR A 118 -8.72 7.56 16.82
CA TYR A 118 -9.99 6.97 17.23
C TYR A 118 -11.11 7.95 16.94
N LEU A 119 -12.11 7.49 16.23
CA LEU A 119 -13.21 8.30 15.73
C LEU A 119 -14.46 8.12 16.59
N ASP A 120 -15.33 9.11 16.57
CA ASP A 120 -16.71 8.92 17.04
C ASP A 120 -17.58 8.24 15.96
N SER A 121 -18.81 7.85 16.32
CA SER A 121 -19.73 7.19 15.40
C SER A 121 -20.18 8.09 14.23
N GLY A 122 -20.21 9.41 14.43
CA GLY A 122 -20.57 10.38 13.39
C GLY A 122 -19.49 10.50 12.34
N ALA A 123 -18.22 10.63 12.77
CA ALA A 123 -17.06 10.67 11.87
C ALA A 123 -16.89 9.35 11.10
N CYS A 124 -17.07 8.19 11.77
CA CYS A 124 -17.06 6.90 11.10
C CYS A 124 -18.06 6.84 9.94
N ARG A 125 -19.32 7.18 10.20
CA ARG A 125 -20.35 7.20 9.15
C ARG A 125 -20.06 8.21 8.06
N ALA A 126 -19.58 9.40 8.41
CA ALA A 126 -19.23 10.43 7.43
C ALA A 126 -18.13 9.98 6.47
N ILE A 127 -17.12 9.27 6.97
CA ILE A 127 -16.00 8.75 6.19
C ILE A 127 -16.46 7.55 5.35
N VAL A 128 -17.03 6.53 6.00
CA VAL A 128 -17.31 5.23 5.34
C VAL A 128 -18.47 5.34 4.36
N GLU A 129 -19.59 5.97 4.76
CA GLU A 129 -20.80 6.01 3.95
C GLU A 129 -20.84 7.18 2.98
N ARG A 130 -20.22 8.33 3.33
CA ARG A 130 -20.34 9.57 2.57
C ARG A 130 -19.05 10.04 1.93
N GLY A 131 -17.93 9.35 2.14
CA GLY A 131 -16.62 9.71 1.57
C GLY A 131 -16.13 11.11 1.95
N LYS A 132 -16.44 11.58 3.17
CA LYS A 132 -16.07 12.90 3.65
C LYS A 132 -14.65 12.92 4.23
N SER A 133 -14.07 14.11 4.32
CA SER A 133 -12.82 14.37 5.05
C SER A 133 -13.01 14.17 6.55
N LEU A 134 -11.92 13.85 7.27
CA LEU A 134 -11.91 13.76 8.73
C LEU A 134 -11.68 15.15 9.32
N LEU A 135 -12.62 15.59 10.18
CA LEU A 135 -12.54 16.84 10.92
C LEU A 135 -12.08 16.61 12.36
N PRO A 136 -11.52 17.64 13.06
CA PRO A 136 -11.08 17.50 14.45
C PRO A 136 -12.17 17.07 15.41
N SER A 137 -13.42 17.54 15.17
CA SER A 137 -14.60 17.23 16.00
C SER A 137 -14.91 15.74 16.07
N GLY A 138 -14.54 14.98 15.04
CA GLY A 138 -14.77 13.53 14.99
C GLY A 138 -13.71 12.67 15.66
N ILE A 139 -12.65 13.26 16.23
CA ILE A 139 -11.56 12.54 16.88
C ILE A 139 -11.78 12.52 18.40
N THR A 140 -11.77 11.30 18.95
CA THR A 140 -11.95 11.07 20.39
C THR A 140 -10.64 10.79 21.11
N ARG A 141 -9.69 10.11 20.46
CA ARG A 141 -8.39 9.73 21.02
C ARG A 141 -7.33 9.63 19.90
N ILE A 142 -6.07 9.85 20.28
CA ILE A 142 -4.92 9.80 19.38
C ILE A 142 -3.86 8.92 20.04
N GLU A 143 -3.28 8.00 19.27
CA GLU A 143 -2.14 7.17 19.66
C GLU A 143 -1.02 7.30 18.64
N GLY A 144 0.22 7.18 19.14
CA GLY A 144 1.43 7.33 18.35
C GLY A 144 1.99 8.76 18.39
N ASP A 145 3.18 8.88 17.83
CA ASP A 145 3.88 10.14 17.63
C ASP A 145 4.21 10.29 16.16
N PHE A 146 3.74 11.38 15.54
CA PHE A 146 3.82 11.55 14.10
C PHE A 146 3.77 13.02 13.68
N GLU A 147 4.41 13.29 12.56
CA GLU A 147 4.50 14.60 11.92
C GLU A 147 3.44 14.81 10.83
N VAL A 148 3.33 16.03 10.33
CA VAL A 148 2.48 16.37 9.17
C VAL A 148 2.85 15.48 7.97
N GLY A 149 1.84 14.98 7.26
CA GLY A 149 2.03 14.09 6.11
C GLY A 149 2.27 12.62 6.46
N ALA A 150 2.37 12.26 7.75
CA ALA A 150 2.49 10.88 8.17
C ALA A 150 1.19 10.10 7.89
N SER A 151 1.33 8.79 7.63
CA SER A 151 0.18 7.89 7.53
C SER A 151 -0.34 7.54 8.91
N VAL A 152 -1.66 7.64 9.11
CA VAL A 152 -2.35 7.25 10.34
C VAL A 152 -3.55 6.39 10.03
N GLN A 153 -3.86 5.44 10.93
CA GLN A 153 -5.08 4.63 10.85
C GLN A 153 -6.26 5.35 11.50
N CYS A 154 -7.45 5.14 10.95
CA CYS A 154 -8.72 5.59 11.51
C CYS A 154 -9.48 4.39 12.08
N ARG A 155 -9.76 4.40 13.37
CA ARG A 155 -10.43 3.32 14.09
C ARG A 155 -11.78 3.78 14.62
N CYS A 156 -12.83 3.03 14.31
CA CYS A 156 -14.18 3.26 14.80
C CYS A 156 -14.38 2.79 16.25
N PRO A 157 -15.48 3.19 16.94
CA PRO A 157 -15.77 2.74 18.30
C PRO A 157 -15.91 1.22 18.44
N SER A 158 -16.25 0.52 17.36
CA SER A 158 -16.26 -0.96 17.31
C SER A 158 -14.87 -1.60 17.45
N GLY A 159 -13.80 -0.80 17.39
CA GLY A 159 -12.42 -1.30 17.37
C GLY A 159 -11.90 -1.64 15.96
N GLN A 160 -12.75 -1.59 14.94
CA GLN A 160 -12.36 -1.86 13.56
C GLN A 160 -11.57 -0.69 12.97
N VAL A 161 -10.49 -0.99 12.25
CA VAL A 161 -9.78 -0.02 11.41
C VAL A 161 -10.54 0.09 10.09
N VAL A 162 -11.09 1.27 9.82
CA VAL A 162 -11.96 1.52 8.65
C VAL A 162 -11.27 2.30 7.55
N ALA A 163 -10.17 2.99 7.87
CA ALA A 163 -9.45 3.78 6.89
C ALA A 163 -7.99 4.01 7.30
N ALA A 164 -7.16 4.44 6.35
CA ALA A 164 -5.88 5.08 6.60
C ALA A 164 -5.76 6.35 5.76
N GLY A 165 -4.97 7.32 6.23
CA GLY A 165 -4.78 8.57 5.50
C GLY A 165 -3.57 9.34 5.94
N LEU A 166 -3.24 10.40 5.15
CA LEU A 166 -2.17 11.33 5.47
C LEU A 166 -2.71 12.48 6.31
N THR A 167 -2.14 12.69 7.50
CA THR A 167 -2.56 13.77 8.40
C THR A 167 -2.00 15.13 7.99
N ASN A 168 -2.81 16.19 8.16
CA ASN A 168 -2.39 17.57 7.93
C ASN A 168 -1.79 18.23 9.19
N TYR A 169 -1.82 17.54 10.35
CA TYR A 169 -1.35 18.07 11.63
C TYR A 169 -0.46 17.06 12.34
N THR A 170 0.42 17.53 13.22
CA THR A 170 1.22 16.67 14.09
C THR A 170 0.36 16.00 15.16
N SER A 171 0.85 14.91 15.75
CA SER A 171 0.19 14.26 16.89
C SER A 171 0.01 15.21 18.09
N ALA A 172 0.96 16.12 18.29
CA ALA A 172 0.93 17.12 19.37
C ALA A 172 -0.18 18.15 19.15
N ASP A 173 -0.34 18.65 17.91
CA ASP A 173 -1.38 19.60 17.56
C ASP A 173 -2.78 18.96 17.62
N LEU A 174 -2.88 17.73 17.11
CA LEU A 174 -4.14 16.97 17.18
C LEU A 174 -4.62 16.76 18.62
N LYS A 175 -3.72 16.54 19.57
CA LYS A 175 -4.08 16.41 20.99
C LYS A 175 -4.73 17.68 21.56
N LYS A 176 -4.38 18.87 21.01
CA LYS A 176 -4.97 20.15 21.42
C LYS A 176 -6.34 20.40 20.78
N ILE A 177 -6.50 20.04 19.49
CA ILE A 177 -7.70 20.38 18.70
C ILE A 177 -8.72 19.25 18.60
N ARG A 178 -8.44 18.04 19.10
CA ARG A 178 -9.39 16.91 19.08
C ARG A 178 -10.74 17.29 19.72
N GLY A 179 -11.82 16.90 19.09
CA GLY A 179 -13.18 17.20 19.56
C GLY A 179 -13.62 18.66 19.36
N LYS A 180 -12.78 19.51 18.78
CA LYS A 180 -13.06 20.92 18.51
C LYS A 180 -13.64 21.10 17.11
N LYS A 181 -14.30 22.23 16.86
CA LYS A 181 -14.72 22.59 15.49
C LYS A 181 -13.54 23.12 14.70
N SER A 182 -13.54 22.93 13.38
CA SER A 182 -12.48 23.45 12.51
C SER A 182 -12.25 24.94 12.65
N ALA A 183 -13.30 25.73 12.87
CA ALA A 183 -13.20 27.18 13.08
C ALA A 183 -12.39 27.57 14.33
N GLU A 184 -12.22 26.66 15.30
CA GLU A 184 -11.48 26.91 16.54
C GLU A 184 -9.98 26.59 16.41
N ILE A 185 -9.54 25.99 15.28
CA ILE A 185 -8.14 25.54 15.10
C ILE A 185 -7.17 26.70 15.24
N PHE A 186 -7.44 27.80 14.55
CA PHE A 186 -6.57 28.97 14.57
C PHE A 186 -6.43 29.57 15.97
N ASP A 187 -7.53 29.67 16.72
CA ASP A 187 -7.52 30.22 18.10
C ASP A 187 -6.71 29.31 19.04
N ILE A 188 -6.69 28.01 18.81
CA ILE A 188 -6.02 27.05 19.69
C ILE A 188 -4.54 26.88 19.33
N LEU A 189 -4.21 26.83 18.04
CA LEU A 189 -2.84 26.53 17.56
C LEU A 189 -2.04 27.78 17.19
N GLY A 190 -2.72 28.92 16.90
CA GLY A 190 -2.11 30.11 16.32
C GLY A 190 -1.90 30.04 14.80
N PHE A 191 -2.26 28.91 14.17
CA PHE A 191 -2.24 28.71 12.72
C PHE A 191 -3.36 27.76 12.29
N CYS A 192 -3.70 27.75 10.98
CA CYS A 192 -4.67 26.81 10.42
C CYS A 192 -4.25 26.50 8.97
N ASP A 193 -3.54 25.40 8.78
CA ASP A 193 -3.08 24.96 7.44
C ASP A 193 -4.19 24.25 6.68
N SER A 194 -5.16 23.68 7.38
CA SER A 194 -6.32 22.97 6.81
C SER A 194 -7.46 22.88 7.82
N ASP A 195 -8.69 22.96 7.35
CA ASP A 195 -9.90 22.71 8.15
C ASP A 195 -10.08 21.23 8.50
N GLU A 196 -9.42 20.35 7.71
CA GLU A 196 -9.52 18.91 7.85
C GLU A 196 -8.23 18.33 8.41
N ILE A 197 -8.38 17.32 9.25
CA ILE A 197 -7.25 16.51 9.75
C ILE A 197 -6.72 15.59 8.66
N ILE A 198 -7.63 14.97 7.91
CA ILE A 198 -7.30 14.18 6.72
C ILE A 198 -8.29 14.56 5.63
N HIS A 199 -7.78 15.09 4.52
CA HIS A 199 -8.60 15.36 3.34
C HIS A 199 -9.04 14.06 2.69
N ARG A 200 -10.29 14.00 2.19
CA ARG A 200 -10.88 12.80 1.55
C ARG A 200 -10.03 12.21 0.42
N ASP A 201 -9.28 13.05 -0.31
CA ASP A 201 -8.40 12.58 -1.39
C ASP A 201 -7.11 11.93 -0.87
N ASN A 202 -6.81 12.12 0.41
CA ASN A 202 -5.69 11.51 1.14
C ASN A 202 -6.15 10.40 2.08
N LEU A 203 -7.43 10.01 2.02
CA LEU A 203 -8.06 8.98 2.86
C LEU A 203 -8.43 7.77 2.02
N VAL A 204 -8.09 6.58 2.48
CA VAL A 204 -8.41 5.29 1.85
C VAL A 204 -9.23 4.48 2.81
N LEU A 205 -10.36 3.97 2.34
CA LEU A 205 -11.21 3.05 3.10
C LEU A 205 -10.67 1.63 2.99
N PHE A 206 -10.83 0.87 4.06
CA PHE A 206 -10.63 -0.57 4.09
C PHE A 206 -11.99 -1.26 4.08
N ASP A 207 -12.10 -2.33 3.29
CA ASP A 207 -13.29 -3.19 3.19
C ASP A 207 -13.41 -4.12 4.40
#